data_efd69d00931951e6d9b3c610c193be9e
#
_entry.id   efd69d00931951e6d9b3c610c193be9e
#
_cell.length_a   1.000
_cell.length_b   1.000
_cell.length_c   1.000
_cell.angle_alpha   90.00
_cell.angle_beta   90.00
_cell.angle_gamma   90.00
#
_symmetry.space_group_name_H-M   'P 1'
#
loop_
_entity.id
_entity.type
_entity.pdbx_description
1 polymer ?
#
loop_
_entity_poly.entity_id
_entity_poly.type
_entity_poly.pdbx_seq_one_letter_code
_entity_poly.pdbx_strand_id
1 'polypeptide(L)'
;MKKIKWILILGLLPLLMPVLVILILASAMAGGSIGGNSSVQKGVTYSEHWSNGDAYTHNLLVHRYGIKASQLDGFLKTLGINYDSSRINGEKLLEWEAKSNLDIRAILAIALNESSLGTAGVATNPGANMFGYGAFDSNPENANNFNDEVAVVALTQQTIIGNKNQTFKIQDDKAKKLASGTLNTTVDGGVSFTDTSGSGKRRAETMQKLDTYIDENGGTPKAPKQTAGKTRDGGGITSSDIPEGYSLT
;
A
#
# COMPACT_ATOMS: atom_id res chain seq x y z
N MET A 1 -2.05 44.33 -12.16
CA MET A 1 -3.07 43.57 -11.41
C MET A 1 -3.41 42.18 -11.99
N LYS A 2 -2.49 41.49 -12.72
CA LYS A 2 -2.73 40.12 -13.28
C LYS A 2 -1.92 39.00 -12.61
N LYS A 3 -1.04 39.29 -11.65
CA LYS A 3 -0.16 38.28 -11.01
C LYS A 3 -0.75 37.62 -9.76
N ILE A 4 -1.80 38.18 -9.16
CA ILE A 4 -2.40 37.67 -7.91
C ILE A 4 -3.31 36.45 -8.15
N LYS A 5 -3.90 36.29 -9.34
CA LYS A 5 -4.85 35.19 -9.63
C LYS A 5 -4.17 33.81 -9.76
N TRP A 6 -2.90 33.75 -10.14
CA TRP A 6 -2.20 32.48 -10.30
C TRP A 6 -1.69 31.85 -8.99
N ILE A 7 -1.39 32.69 -7.99
CA ILE A 7 -0.93 32.23 -6.68
C ILE A 7 -2.07 31.55 -5.90
N LEU A 8 -3.31 32.02 -6.07
CA LEU A 8 -4.51 31.43 -5.43
C LEU A 8 -4.89 30.07 -6.02
N ILE A 9 -4.63 29.83 -7.32
CA ILE A 9 -4.97 28.56 -7.97
C ILE A 9 -3.94 27.49 -7.62
N LEU A 10 -2.66 27.83 -7.52
CA LEU A 10 -1.61 26.89 -7.10
C LEU A 10 -1.66 26.55 -5.60
N GLY A 11 -2.17 27.45 -4.76
CA GLY A 11 -2.31 27.23 -3.33
C GLY A 11 -3.51 26.33 -2.94
N LEU A 12 -4.53 26.23 -3.81
CA LEU A 12 -5.73 25.40 -3.55
C LEU A 12 -5.59 23.95 -4.06
N LEU A 13 -4.67 23.68 -4.99
CA LEU A 13 -4.50 22.35 -5.55
C LEU A 13 -4.09 21.27 -4.52
N PRO A 14 -3.15 21.53 -3.61
CA PRO A 14 -2.80 20.54 -2.57
C PRO A 14 -3.91 20.35 -1.50
N LEU A 15 -4.83 21.32 -1.35
CA LEU A 15 -5.93 21.21 -0.38
C LEU A 15 -7.10 20.36 -0.90
N LEU A 16 -7.25 20.26 -2.23
CA LEU A 16 -8.33 19.47 -2.86
C LEU A 16 -7.98 17.98 -2.98
N MET A 17 -6.69 17.62 -2.99
CA MET A 17 -6.25 16.24 -3.11
C MET A 17 -6.67 15.35 -1.92
N PRO A 18 -6.52 15.75 -0.65
CA PRO A 18 -6.99 14.94 0.46
C PRO A 18 -8.53 14.81 0.51
N VAL A 19 -9.26 15.81 0.07
CA VAL A 19 -10.73 15.75 -0.02
C VAL A 19 -11.19 14.77 -1.10
N LEU A 20 -10.48 14.70 -2.22
CA LEU A 20 -10.78 13.74 -3.29
C LEU A 20 -10.49 12.28 -2.85
N VAL A 21 -9.41 12.05 -2.10
CA VAL A 21 -9.08 10.73 -1.54
C VAL A 21 -10.13 10.30 -0.51
N ILE A 22 -10.62 11.22 0.34
CA ILE A 22 -11.68 10.95 1.31
C ILE A 22 -13.02 10.63 0.61
N LEU A 23 -13.33 11.28 -0.50
CA LEU A 23 -14.54 10.99 -1.30
C LEU A 23 -14.47 9.63 -2.00
N ILE A 24 -13.30 9.21 -2.48
CA ILE A 24 -13.09 7.87 -3.05
C ILE A 24 -13.20 6.80 -1.95
N LEU A 25 -12.69 7.07 -0.74
CA LEU A 25 -12.84 6.19 0.42
C LEU A 25 -14.31 6.05 0.87
N ALA A 26 -15.08 7.13 0.86
CA ALA A 26 -16.49 7.10 1.25
C ALA A 26 -17.35 6.25 0.29
N SER A 27 -17.01 6.23 -1.00
CA SER A 27 -17.71 5.38 -1.98
C SER A 27 -17.32 3.90 -1.88
N ALA A 28 -16.13 3.57 -1.38
CA ALA A 28 -15.70 2.18 -1.15
C ALA A 28 -16.34 1.56 0.12
N MET A 29 -16.78 2.40 1.08
CA MET A 29 -17.38 1.92 2.34
C MET A 29 -18.85 1.47 2.22
N ALA A 30 -19.53 1.75 1.10
CA ALA A 30 -20.96 1.45 0.96
C ALA A 30 -21.32 -0.01 0.63
N GLY A 31 -20.35 -0.92 0.61
CA GLY A 31 -20.60 -2.28 0.13
C GLY A 31 -19.82 -3.43 0.79
N GLY A 32 -19.51 -3.40 2.08
CA GLY A 32 -18.78 -4.51 2.70
C GLY A 32 -19.22 -4.83 4.12
N SER A 33 -20.04 -5.85 4.28
CA SER A 33 -20.30 -6.51 5.56
C SER A 33 -19.04 -7.21 6.03
N ILE A 34 -18.48 -6.80 7.18
CA ILE A 34 -17.37 -7.47 7.86
C ILE A 34 -17.92 -8.70 8.55
N GLY A 35 -17.94 -9.80 7.85
CA GLY A 35 -18.16 -11.12 8.40
C GLY A 35 -17.01 -12.01 7.97
N GLY A 36 -16.33 -12.66 8.92
CA GLY A 36 -15.12 -13.46 8.74
C GLY A 36 -15.20 -14.64 7.76
N ASN A 37 -15.56 -14.38 6.55
CA ASN A 37 -15.44 -15.28 5.40
C ASN A 37 -14.41 -14.69 4.45
N SER A 38 -13.34 -15.42 4.21
CA SER A 38 -12.36 -15.18 3.14
C SER A 38 -13.05 -15.19 1.78
N SER A 39 -13.78 -14.14 1.44
CA SER A 39 -14.37 -13.99 0.12
C SER A 39 -13.29 -13.52 -0.84
N VAL A 40 -13.15 -14.23 -1.97
CA VAL A 40 -12.28 -13.78 -3.06
C VAL A 40 -12.78 -12.43 -3.54
N GLN A 41 -11.98 -11.39 -3.35
CA GLN A 41 -12.29 -10.06 -3.87
C GLN A 41 -12.16 -10.09 -5.41
N LYS A 42 -13.19 -9.61 -6.11
CA LYS A 42 -13.16 -9.52 -7.57
C LYS A 42 -12.04 -8.55 -8.00
N GLY A 43 -11.15 -9.01 -8.86
CA GLY A 43 -10.03 -8.21 -9.36
C GLY A 43 -8.74 -8.28 -8.54
N VAL A 44 -8.72 -9.00 -7.41
CA VAL A 44 -7.49 -9.24 -6.64
C VAL A 44 -6.75 -10.46 -7.19
N THR A 45 -5.46 -10.32 -7.42
CA THR A 45 -4.58 -11.44 -7.81
C THR A 45 -3.98 -12.06 -6.56
N TYR A 46 -3.96 -13.39 -6.50
CA TYR A 46 -3.42 -14.15 -5.38
C TYR A 46 -2.23 -15.01 -5.80
N SER A 47 -1.25 -15.07 -4.91
CA SER A 47 -0.10 -15.97 -4.97
C SER A 47 0.14 -16.53 -3.57
N GLU A 48 0.51 -17.79 -3.45
CA GLU A 48 0.78 -18.41 -2.15
C GLU A 48 1.98 -17.75 -1.47
N HIS A 49 3.08 -17.57 -2.22
CA HIS A 49 4.31 -16.93 -1.74
C HIS A 49 4.62 -15.67 -2.54
N TRP A 50 5.47 -15.78 -3.56
CA TRP A 50 5.96 -14.67 -4.39
C TRP A 50 5.50 -14.81 -5.84
N SER A 51 5.13 -13.69 -6.45
CA SER A 51 4.74 -13.67 -7.86
C SER A 51 5.93 -13.76 -8.82
N ASN A 52 7.13 -13.34 -8.40
CA ASN A 52 8.33 -13.23 -9.23
C ASN A 52 9.59 -13.68 -8.44
N GLY A 53 9.69 -14.95 -8.10
CA GLY A 53 10.91 -15.55 -7.58
C GLY A 53 11.22 -15.27 -6.10
N ASP A 54 11.19 -14.01 -5.65
CA ASP A 54 11.45 -13.62 -4.26
C ASP A 54 10.65 -12.41 -3.81
N ALA A 55 10.70 -12.09 -2.51
CA ALA A 55 10.00 -10.94 -1.94
C ALA A 55 10.45 -9.60 -2.54
N TYR A 56 11.70 -9.50 -2.97
CA TYR A 56 12.27 -8.25 -3.50
C TYR A 56 11.70 -7.89 -4.87
N THR A 57 11.37 -8.89 -5.69
CA THR A 57 10.80 -8.75 -7.03
C THR A 57 9.29 -8.98 -7.06
N HIS A 58 8.69 -9.35 -5.92
CA HIS A 58 7.25 -9.57 -5.79
C HIS A 58 6.46 -8.29 -6.12
N ASN A 59 5.39 -8.45 -6.91
CA ASN A 59 4.43 -7.37 -7.13
C ASN A 59 3.59 -7.16 -5.87
N LEU A 60 3.76 -6.00 -5.25
CA LEU A 60 3.13 -5.63 -3.98
C LEU A 60 1.59 -5.53 -4.04
N LEU A 61 0.99 -5.66 -5.23
CA LEU A 61 -0.46 -5.72 -5.45
C LEU A 61 -0.96 -7.16 -5.65
N VAL A 62 -0.10 -8.16 -5.44
CA VAL A 62 -0.45 -9.59 -5.47
C VAL A 62 -0.46 -10.13 -4.04
N HIS A 63 -1.60 -10.64 -3.60
CA HIS A 63 -1.87 -10.97 -2.20
C HIS A 63 -1.66 -12.47 -1.92
N ARG A 64 -1.41 -12.83 -0.67
CA ARG A 64 -1.49 -14.19 -0.18
C ARG A 64 -2.87 -14.44 0.40
N TYR A 65 -3.61 -15.39 -0.14
CA TYR A 65 -4.98 -15.69 0.28
C TYR A 65 -5.05 -16.36 1.64
N GLY A 66 -5.97 -15.89 2.50
CA GLY A 66 -6.35 -16.60 3.72
C GLY A 66 -5.38 -16.45 4.89
N ILE A 67 -4.55 -15.42 4.92
CA ILE A 67 -3.80 -15.02 6.10
C ILE A 67 -4.78 -14.69 7.23
N LYS A 68 -4.48 -15.14 8.45
CA LYS A 68 -5.32 -14.92 9.63
C LYS A 68 -4.77 -13.80 10.51
N ALA A 69 -5.65 -13.03 11.14
CA ALA A 69 -5.26 -12.01 12.11
C ALA A 69 -4.35 -12.57 13.21
N SER A 70 -4.63 -13.78 13.71
CA SER A 70 -3.81 -14.43 14.75
C SER A 70 -2.37 -14.73 14.32
N GLN A 71 -2.13 -15.00 13.01
CA GLN A 71 -0.77 -15.19 12.48
C GLN A 71 -0.02 -13.86 12.46
N LEU A 72 -0.70 -12.78 12.08
CA LEU A 72 -0.12 -11.43 12.06
C LEU A 72 0.19 -10.95 13.49
N ASP A 73 -0.75 -11.12 14.42
CA ASP A 73 -0.55 -10.80 15.84
C ASP A 73 0.60 -11.62 16.45
N GLY A 74 0.68 -12.90 16.08
CA GLY A 74 1.78 -13.76 16.51
C GLY A 74 3.12 -13.25 16.00
N PHE A 75 3.23 -12.90 14.72
CA PHE A 75 4.44 -12.33 14.15
C PHE A 75 4.83 -11.00 14.79
N LEU A 76 3.88 -10.07 14.95
CA LEU A 76 4.12 -8.79 15.61
C LEU A 76 4.75 -8.96 17.00
N LYS A 77 4.30 -9.95 17.78
CA LYS A 77 4.87 -10.25 19.10
C LYS A 77 6.33 -10.75 19.02
N THR A 78 6.71 -11.44 17.95
CA THR A 78 8.10 -11.92 17.79
C THR A 78 9.11 -10.81 17.55
N LEU A 79 8.64 -9.61 17.14
CA LEU A 79 9.52 -8.48 16.83
C LEU A 79 10.13 -7.85 18.09
N GLY A 80 9.58 -8.08 19.29
CA GLY A 80 10.06 -7.52 20.54
C GLY A 80 9.91 -5.99 20.64
N ILE A 81 9.05 -5.39 19.82
CA ILE A 81 8.78 -3.94 19.79
C ILE A 81 7.58 -3.66 20.69
N ASN A 82 7.69 -2.63 21.53
CA ASN A 82 6.58 -2.17 22.36
C ASN A 82 5.68 -1.21 21.54
N TYR A 83 4.98 -1.77 20.55
CA TYR A 83 4.06 -1.03 19.67
C TYR A 83 2.67 -0.88 20.32
N ASP A 84 1.90 0.10 19.86
CA ASP A 84 0.51 0.30 20.26
C ASP A 84 -0.41 -0.67 19.48
N SER A 85 -0.90 -1.72 20.15
CA SER A 85 -1.81 -2.70 19.56
C SER A 85 -3.19 -2.14 19.20
N SER A 86 -3.56 -0.96 19.69
CA SER A 86 -4.75 -0.25 19.25
C SER A 86 -4.54 0.44 17.89
N ARG A 87 -3.31 0.75 17.51
CA ARG A 87 -2.96 1.33 16.21
C ARG A 87 -2.69 0.26 15.14
N ILE A 88 -2.00 -0.84 15.50
CA ILE A 88 -1.67 -1.92 14.57
C ILE A 88 -1.85 -3.28 15.23
N ASN A 89 -2.61 -4.14 14.59
CA ASN A 89 -2.86 -5.53 14.97
C ASN A 89 -3.30 -6.32 13.72
N GLY A 90 -3.50 -7.61 13.86
CA GLY A 90 -3.85 -8.49 12.75
C GLY A 90 -5.14 -8.09 12.03
N GLU A 91 -6.18 -7.70 12.78
CA GLU A 91 -7.46 -7.27 12.18
C GLU A 91 -7.29 -5.97 11.38
N LYS A 92 -6.58 -4.98 11.92
CA LYS A 92 -6.31 -3.72 11.21
C LYS A 92 -5.48 -3.93 9.95
N LEU A 93 -4.50 -4.81 10.00
CA LEU A 93 -3.68 -5.15 8.83
C LEU A 93 -4.51 -5.77 7.71
N LEU A 94 -5.44 -6.70 8.06
CA LEU A 94 -6.38 -7.28 7.09
C LEU A 94 -7.34 -6.22 6.52
N GLU A 95 -7.83 -5.33 7.36
CA GLU A 95 -8.67 -4.20 6.93
C GLU A 95 -7.92 -3.26 5.98
N TRP A 96 -6.67 -2.92 6.30
CA TRP A 96 -5.85 -2.06 5.46
C TRP A 96 -5.50 -2.70 4.11
N GLU A 97 -5.22 -4.01 4.08
CA GLU A 97 -5.06 -4.75 2.82
C GLU A 97 -6.32 -4.64 1.96
N ALA A 98 -7.49 -4.92 2.55
CA ALA A 98 -8.77 -4.88 1.84
C ALA A 98 -9.10 -3.48 1.27
N LYS A 99 -8.75 -2.42 2.01
CA LYS A 99 -9.01 -1.02 1.60
C LYS A 99 -7.98 -0.47 0.61
N SER A 100 -6.72 -0.82 0.79
CA SER A 100 -5.62 -0.27 -0.02
C SER A 100 -5.32 -1.10 -1.27
N ASN A 101 -5.65 -2.38 -1.28
CA ASN A 101 -5.20 -3.36 -2.27
C ASN A 101 -3.66 -3.53 -2.30
N LEU A 102 -2.97 -3.23 -1.20
CA LEU A 102 -1.55 -3.49 -1.01
C LEU A 102 -1.39 -4.80 -0.22
N ASP A 103 -0.49 -5.69 -0.67
CA ASP A 103 -0.18 -6.94 0.04
C ASP A 103 0.11 -6.67 1.53
N ILE A 104 -0.59 -7.36 2.41
CA ILE A 104 -0.50 -7.19 3.87
C ILE A 104 0.93 -7.36 4.38
N ARG A 105 1.74 -8.22 3.74
CA ARG A 105 3.15 -8.43 4.07
C ARG A 105 3.97 -7.18 3.75
N ALA A 106 3.62 -6.49 2.65
CA ALA A 106 4.24 -5.21 2.28
C ALA A 106 3.80 -4.09 3.22
N ILE A 107 2.52 -4.03 3.61
CA ILE A 107 2.01 -3.05 4.57
C ILE A 107 2.82 -3.13 5.86
N LEU A 108 2.97 -4.33 6.42
CA LEU A 108 3.72 -4.53 7.66
C LEU A 108 5.20 -4.20 7.48
N ALA A 109 5.81 -4.60 6.37
CA ALA A 109 7.22 -4.32 6.08
C ALA A 109 7.49 -2.81 5.97
N ILE A 110 6.59 -2.05 5.36
CA ILE A 110 6.71 -0.60 5.26
C ILE A 110 6.57 0.04 6.65
N ALA A 111 5.50 -0.29 7.39
CA ALA A 111 5.28 0.25 8.75
C ALA A 111 6.45 -0.02 9.70
N LEU A 112 7.04 -1.21 9.63
CA LEU A 112 8.20 -1.59 10.42
C LEU A 112 9.44 -0.78 10.05
N ASN A 113 9.73 -0.64 8.76
CA ASN A 113 10.93 0.05 8.28
C ASN A 113 10.84 1.58 8.39
N GLU A 114 9.65 2.17 8.26
CA GLU A 114 9.47 3.63 8.33
C GLU A 114 9.52 4.14 9.77
N SER A 115 8.91 3.44 10.70
CA SER A 115 8.69 3.98 12.04
C SER A 115 8.75 2.94 13.16
N SER A 116 9.27 1.74 12.91
CA SER A 116 9.20 0.65 13.90
C SER A 116 7.78 0.47 14.46
N LEU A 117 6.79 0.38 13.57
CA LEU A 117 5.36 0.25 13.90
C LEU A 117 4.80 1.46 14.69
N GLY A 118 5.21 2.67 14.33
CA GLY A 118 4.75 3.90 14.97
C GLY A 118 5.47 4.27 16.26
N THR A 119 6.55 3.56 16.62
CA THR A 119 7.30 3.80 17.87
C THR A 119 8.53 4.69 17.69
N ALA A 120 8.84 5.11 16.47
CA ALA A 120 10.02 5.90 16.16
C ALA A 120 9.70 7.09 15.23
N GLY A 121 10.56 8.12 15.31
CA GLY A 121 10.49 9.28 14.43
C GLY A 121 9.19 10.08 14.57
N VAL A 122 8.77 10.70 13.47
CA VAL A 122 7.55 11.54 13.40
C VAL A 122 6.28 10.78 13.78
N ALA A 123 6.26 9.48 13.56
CA ALA A 123 5.11 8.62 13.86
C ALA A 123 4.74 8.53 15.35
N THR A 124 5.63 9.00 16.24
CA THR A 124 5.36 9.12 17.69
C THR A 124 4.51 10.35 18.02
N ASN A 125 4.39 11.30 17.10
CA ASN A 125 3.58 12.50 17.31
C ASN A 125 2.08 12.15 17.28
N PRO A 126 1.24 12.80 18.09
CA PRO A 126 -0.19 12.60 18.05
C PRO A 126 -0.77 12.82 16.65
N GLY A 127 -1.50 11.84 16.12
CA GLY A 127 -2.12 11.91 14.80
C GLY A 127 -1.23 11.54 13.62
N ALA A 128 0.10 11.44 13.81
CA ALA A 128 1.02 11.06 12.73
C ALA A 128 0.86 9.58 12.35
N ASN A 129 0.95 9.30 11.05
CA ASN A 129 0.89 7.92 10.56
C ASN A 129 2.25 7.22 10.64
N MET A 130 2.20 5.89 10.75
CA MET A 130 3.40 5.05 10.85
C MET A 130 4.09 4.76 9.51
N PHE A 131 3.49 5.15 8.39
CA PHE A 131 4.01 4.89 7.04
C PHE A 131 4.91 6.01 6.51
N GLY A 132 5.12 7.11 7.28
CA GLY A 132 5.84 8.28 6.82
C GLY A 132 5.14 9.03 5.67
N TYR A 133 3.88 8.69 5.36
CA TYR A 133 3.15 9.30 4.26
C TYR A 133 2.87 10.78 4.57
N GLY A 134 3.21 11.64 3.61
CA GLY A 134 3.04 13.09 3.76
C GLY A 134 4.16 13.77 4.56
N ALA A 135 5.13 13.04 5.12
CA ALA A 135 6.33 13.64 5.69
C ALA A 135 7.27 14.09 4.56
N PHE A 136 7.63 15.37 4.57
CA PHE A 136 8.61 15.95 3.64
C PHE A 136 9.77 16.52 4.43
N ASP A 137 10.98 16.55 3.87
CA ASP A 137 12.16 17.14 4.52
C ASP A 137 11.92 18.60 4.96
N SER A 138 11.11 19.34 4.18
CA SER A 138 10.72 20.72 4.49
C SER A 138 9.57 20.84 5.50
N ASN A 139 8.76 19.81 5.69
CA ASN A 139 7.63 19.77 6.61
C ASN A 139 7.29 18.34 7.03
N PRO A 140 8.08 17.72 7.91
CA PRO A 140 7.83 16.35 8.35
C PRO A 140 6.52 16.19 9.15
N GLU A 141 6.06 17.24 9.82
CA GLU A 141 4.82 17.23 10.61
C GLU A 141 3.54 17.15 9.75
N ASN A 142 3.64 17.34 8.43
CA ASN A 142 2.51 17.15 7.54
C ASN A 142 1.95 15.69 7.60
N ALA A 143 2.75 14.72 8.02
CA ALA A 143 2.30 13.35 8.27
C ALA A 143 1.20 13.25 9.35
N ASN A 144 1.09 14.24 10.25
CA ASN A 144 0.07 14.31 11.30
C ASN A 144 -1.36 14.54 10.72
N ASN A 145 -1.47 14.95 9.46
CA ASN A 145 -2.75 15.15 8.78
C ASN A 145 -3.37 13.85 8.24
N PHE A 146 -2.66 12.73 8.33
CA PHE A 146 -3.08 11.44 7.78
C PHE A 146 -3.02 10.38 8.87
N ASN A 147 -4.16 9.77 9.23
CA ASN A 147 -4.14 8.59 10.09
C ASN A 147 -3.57 7.38 9.33
N ASP A 148 -3.27 6.29 10.04
CA ASP A 148 -2.61 5.11 9.49
C ASP A 148 -3.39 4.50 8.31
N GLU A 149 -4.72 4.41 8.40
CA GLU A 149 -5.56 3.85 7.33
C GLU A 149 -5.55 4.72 6.07
N VAL A 150 -5.77 6.03 6.23
CA VAL A 150 -5.74 6.98 5.10
C VAL A 150 -4.36 6.98 4.47
N ALA A 151 -3.31 6.93 5.28
CA ALA A 151 -1.93 6.93 4.81
C ALA A 151 -1.61 5.70 3.95
N VAL A 152 -1.98 4.49 4.36
CA VAL A 152 -1.68 3.28 3.57
C VAL A 152 -2.45 3.26 2.25
N VAL A 153 -3.70 3.72 2.23
CA VAL A 153 -4.48 3.82 0.98
C VAL A 153 -3.86 4.85 0.04
N ALA A 154 -3.53 6.03 0.54
CA ALA A 154 -2.93 7.09 -0.27
C ALA A 154 -1.53 6.71 -0.77
N LEU A 155 -0.70 6.11 0.08
CA LEU A 155 0.60 5.54 -0.29
C LEU A 155 0.45 4.54 -1.44
N THR A 156 -0.53 3.63 -1.36
CA THR A 156 -0.76 2.64 -2.40
C THR A 156 -1.14 3.30 -3.72
N GLN A 157 -2.12 4.20 -3.70
CA GLN A 157 -2.62 4.84 -4.92
C GLN A 157 -1.58 5.77 -5.57
N GLN A 158 -0.90 6.58 -4.77
CA GLN A 158 -0.02 7.61 -5.30
C GLN A 158 1.41 7.10 -5.50
N THR A 159 1.95 6.38 -4.52
CA THR A 159 3.35 5.95 -4.56
C THR A 159 3.52 4.61 -5.26
N ILE A 160 2.74 3.60 -4.92
CA ILE A 160 2.91 2.26 -5.48
C ILE A 160 2.37 2.19 -6.90
N ILE A 161 1.13 2.63 -7.13
CA ILE A 161 0.46 2.56 -8.44
C ILE A 161 0.85 3.75 -9.31
N GLY A 162 0.52 4.96 -8.88
CA GLY A 162 0.69 6.19 -9.66
C GLY A 162 2.14 6.44 -10.05
N ASN A 163 3.07 6.24 -9.13
CA ASN A 163 4.51 6.36 -9.37
C ASN A 163 5.19 5.05 -9.81
N LYS A 164 4.45 3.99 -10.16
CA LYS A 164 4.99 2.74 -10.70
C LYS A 164 6.05 2.08 -9.78
N ASN A 165 5.78 1.98 -8.49
CA ASN A 165 6.68 1.41 -7.47
C ASN A 165 6.22 0.03 -6.99
N GLN A 166 5.74 -0.83 -7.92
CA GLN A 166 5.06 -2.08 -7.60
C GLN A 166 5.97 -3.18 -7.03
N THR A 167 7.28 -3.01 -6.97
CA THR A 167 8.20 -3.94 -6.30
C THR A 167 9.24 -3.17 -5.49
N PHE A 168 9.75 -3.78 -4.43
CA PHE A 168 10.83 -3.15 -3.65
C PHE A 168 12.12 -2.99 -4.46
N LYS A 169 12.37 -3.88 -5.43
CA LYS A 169 13.48 -3.74 -6.37
C LYS A 169 13.37 -2.48 -7.21
N ILE A 170 12.19 -2.21 -7.77
CA ILE A 170 11.94 -0.98 -8.55
C ILE A 170 12.20 0.26 -7.68
N GLN A 171 11.78 0.23 -6.41
CA GLN A 171 11.97 1.35 -5.48
C GLN A 171 13.46 1.63 -5.24
N ASP A 172 14.26 0.59 -4.94
CA ASP A 172 15.72 0.74 -4.79
C ASP A 172 16.41 1.21 -6.07
N ASP A 173 16.00 0.67 -7.23
CA ASP A 173 16.57 1.06 -8.53
C ASP A 173 16.29 2.54 -8.85
N LYS A 174 15.09 3.02 -8.53
CA LYS A 174 14.75 4.44 -8.72
C LYS A 174 15.48 5.37 -7.75
N ALA A 175 15.68 4.97 -6.49
CA ALA A 175 16.49 5.73 -5.56
C ALA A 175 17.93 5.90 -6.09
N LYS A 176 18.52 4.85 -6.67
CA LYS A 176 19.84 4.92 -7.32
C LYS A 176 19.83 5.81 -8.56
N LYS A 177 18.78 5.72 -9.40
CA LYS A 177 18.62 6.62 -10.56
C LYS A 177 18.51 8.08 -10.16
N LEU A 178 17.77 8.36 -9.05
CA LEU A 178 17.67 9.71 -8.50
C LEU A 178 19.03 10.22 -8.04
N ALA A 179 19.75 9.43 -7.26
CA ALA A 179 21.08 9.80 -6.75
C ALA A 179 22.12 10.03 -7.86
N SER A 180 22.00 9.31 -8.98
CA SER A 180 22.87 9.49 -10.17
C SER A 180 22.40 10.56 -11.15
N GLY A 181 21.25 11.22 -10.89
CA GLY A 181 20.67 12.23 -11.80
C GLY A 181 20.09 11.65 -13.10
N THR A 182 19.84 10.33 -13.16
CA THR A 182 19.34 9.65 -14.37
C THR A 182 17.84 9.29 -14.30
N LEU A 183 17.14 9.62 -13.19
CA LEU A 183 15.72 9.37 -13.04
C LEU A 183 14.91 10.27 -14.01
N ASN A 184 14.10 9.65 -14.84
CA ASN A 184 13.13 10.36 -15.68
C ASN A 184 11.72 10.17 -15.08
N THR A 185 11.24 11.15 -14.31
CA THR A 185 9.96 11.04 -13.58
C THR A 185 8.74 10.89 -14.50
N THR A 186 8.79 11.35 -15.73
CA THR A 186 7.72 11.16 -16.73
C THR A 186 7.60 9.69 -17.14
N VAL A 187 8.73 9.00 -17.28
CA VAL A 187 8.79 7.60 -17.71
C VAL A 187 8.76 6.66 -16.52
N ASP A 188 9.64 6.90 -15.56
CA ASP A 188 9.86 6.02 -14.40
C ASP A 188 8.79 6.21 -13.30
N GLY A 189 8.14 7.38 -13.23
CA GLY A 189 7.38 7.85 -12.08
C GLY A 189 8.31 8.38 -10.98
N GLY A 190 7.72 8.85 -9.87
CA GLY A 190 8.47 9.32 -8.69
C GLY A 190 9.08 8.18 -7.88
N VAL A 191 10.00 8.54 -6.98
CA VAL A 191 10.60 7.60 -6.02
C VAL A 191 9.67 7.32 -4.85
N SER A 192 9.84 6.17 -4.20
CA SER A 192 9.19 5.83 -2.93
C SER A 192 9.99 6.38 -1.73
N PHE A 193 11.31 6.42 -1.87
CA PHE A 193 12.28 6.94 -0.92
C PHE A 193 13.55 7.36 -1.66
N THR A 194 14.39 8.17 -1.02
CA THR A 194 15.64 8.68 -1.60
C THR A 194 16.89 7.92 -1.15
N ASP A 195 16.75 7.12 -0.10
CA ASP A 195 17.83 6.31 0.47
C ASP A 195 18.32 5.24 -0.51
N THR A 196 19.63 5.19 -0.73
CA THR A 196 20.30 4.22 -1.61
C THR A 196 20.93 3.05 -0.87
N SER A 197 20.76 2.95 0.45
CA SER A 197 21.36 1.90 1.29
C SER A 197 20.61 0.54 1.21
N GLY A 198 19.59 0.41 0.34
CA GLY A 198 18.84 -0.81 0.15
C GLY A 198 17.61 -0.94 1.05
N SER A 199 16.88 0.16 1.25
CA SER A 199 15.61 0.16 1.99
C SER A 199 14.59 -0.82 1.42
N GLY A 200 14.50 -0.93 0.10
CA GLY A 200 13.63 -1.92 -0.55
C GLY A 200 14.02 -3.36 -0.19
N LYS A 201 15.32 -3.66 -0.17
CA LYS A 201 15.80 -4.99 0.21
C LYS A 201 15.46 -5.33 1.67
N ARG A 202 15.64 -4.39 2.61
CA ARG A 202 15.27 -4.59 4.03
C ARG A 202 13.77 -4.83 4.21
N ARG A 203 12.93 -4.13 3.45
CA ARG A 203 11.46 -4.36 3.44
C ARG A 203 11.13 -5.76 2.90
N ALA A 204 11.79 -6.19 1.82
CA ALA A 204 11.62 -7.54 1.28
C ALA A 204 12.05 -8.63 2.27
N GLU A 205 13.13 -8.43 3.02
CA GLU A 205 13.56 -9.34 4.09
C GLU A 205 12.51 -9.44 5.21
N THR A 206 11.84 -8.33 5.55
CA THR A 206 10.73 -8.35 6.50
C THR A 206 9.52 -9.12 5.97
N MET A 207 9.16 -8.92 4.69
CA MET A 207 8.12 -9.69 4.03
C MET A 207 8.43 -11.20 4.05
N GLN A 208 9.67 -11.58 3.75
CA GLN A 208 10.11 -12.98 3.77
C GLN A 208 9.99 -13.59 5.16
N LYS A 209 10.38 -12.87 6.21
CA LYS A 209 10.25 -13.33 7.60
C LYS A 209 8.79 -13.56 7.99
N LEU A 210 7.91 -12.63 7.62
CA LEU A 210 6.47 -12.79 7.87
C LEU A 210 5.90 -13.99 7.12
N ASP A 211 6.25 -14.15 5.84
CA ASP A 211 5.78 -15.25 5.01
C ASP A 211 6.22 -16.61 5.58
N THR A 212 7.48 -16.74 5.97
CA THR A 212 8.01 -17.92 6.65
C THR A 212 7.28 -18.19 7.98
N TYR A 213 7.05 -17.15 8.78
CA TYR A 213 6.29 -17.27 10.03
C TYR A 213 4.87 -17.79 9.79
N ILE A 214 4.19 -17.30 8.76
CA ILE A 214 2.85 -17.78 8.41
C ILE A 214 2.89 -19.28 8.07
N ASP A 215 3.88 -19.73 7.27
CA ASP A 215 4.02 -21.15 6.92
C ASP A 215 4.25 -22.02 8.17
N GLU A 216 5.13 -21.62 9.06
CA GLU A 216 5.45 -22.32 10.29
C GLU A 216 4.29 -22.31 11.30
N ASN A 217 3.34 -21.38 11.18
CA ASN A 217 2.18 -21.23 12.06
C ASN A 217 0.85 -21.56 11.36
N GLY A 218 0.84 -22.65 10.62
CA GLY A 218 -0.35 -23.29 10.06
C GLY A 218 -0.61 -22.95 8.58
N GLY A 219 0.24 -22.15 7.96
CA GLY A 219 0.13 -21.80 6.54
C GLY A 219 -1.17 -21.10 6.18
N THR A 220 -1.47 -21.07 4.89
CA THR A 220 -2.72 -20.52 4.35
C THR A 220 -3.37 -21.52 3.38
N PRO A 221 -4.70 -21.50 3.22
CA PRO A 221 -5.36 -22.31 2.21
C PRO A 221 -4.95 -21.86 0.81
N LYS A 222 -5.04 -22.77 -0.18
CA LYS A 222 -4.87 -22.39 -1.58
C LYS A 222 -5.92 -21.38 -1.99
N ALA A 223 -5.49 -20.35 -2.72
CA ALA A 223 -6.43 -19.40 -3.30
C ALA A 223 -7.43 -20.15 -4.19
N PRO A 224 -8.72 -19.81 -4.15
CA PRO A 224 -9.70 -20.34 -5.09
C PRO A 224 -9.20 -20.06 -6.52
N LYS A 225 -9.43 -21.03 -7.43
CA LYS A 225 -9.13 -20.80 -8.86
C LYS A 225 -9.88 -19.53 -9.26
N GLN A 226 -9.15 -18.47 -9.55
CA GLN A 226 -9.73 -17.34 -10.24
C GLN A 226 -10.22 -17.90 -11.57
N THR A 227 -11.52 -17.91 -11.79
CA THR A 227 -12.06 -18.02 -13.13
C THR A 227 -11.53 -16.77 -13.83
N ALA A 228 -10.45 -16.93 -14.59
CA ALA A 228 -10.03 -15.92 -15.54
C ALA A 228 -11.29 -15.62 -16.34
N GLY A 229 -11.86 -14.43 -16.15
CA GLY A 229 -12.91 -13.97 -17.04
C GLY A 229 -12.33 -14.19 -18.40
N LYS A 230 -13.03 -14.97 -19.25
CA LYS A 230 -12.57 -15.26 -20.60
C LYS A 230 -12.13 -13.94 -21.19
N THR A 231 -10.83 -13.73 -21.31
CA THR A 231 -10.28 -12.72 -22.20
C THR A 231 -10.79 -13.14 -23.58
N ARG A 232 -11.88 -12.52 -24.00
CA ARG A 232 -12.28 -12.60 -25.40
C ARG A 232 -11.13 -11.96 -26.16
N ASP A 233 -10.42 -12.77 -26.93
CA ASP A 233 -9.49 -12.28 -27.92
C ASP A 233 -10.18 -11.15 -28.70
N GLY A 234 -9.63 -9.92 -28.58
CA GLY A 234 -9.96 -8.79 -29.42
C GLY A 234 -11.30 -8.06 -29.17
N GLY A 235 -12.04 -8.37 -28.13
CA GLY A 235 -13.29 -7.67 -27.78
C GLY A 235 -13.07 -6.63 -26.70
N GLY A 236 -13.25 -5.34 -27.00
CA GLY A 236 -13.32 -4.28 -26.00
C GLY A 236 -14.43 -4.57 -24.98
N ILE A 237 -14.31 -3.97 -23.79
CA ILE A 237 -15.33 -4.01 -22.74
C ILE A 237 -16.65 -3.53 -23.33
N THR A 238 -17.68 -4.36 -23.26
CA THR A 238 -19.03 -3.99 -23.73
C THR A 238 -19.81 -3.39 -22.57
N SER A 239 -20.84 -2.59 -22.88
CA SER A 239 -21.70 -1.96 -21.88
C SER A 239 -22.38 -2.95 -20.90
N SER A 240 -22.48 -4.23 -21.28
CA SER A 240 -22.99 -5.31 -20.43
C SER A 240 -21.98 -5.80 -19.37
N ASP A 241 -20.71 -5.41 -19.49
CA ASP A 241 -19.64 -5.80 -18.56
C ASP A 241 -19.44 -4.76 -17.44
N ILE A 242 -20.22 -3.65 -17.49
CA ILE A 242 -20.14 -2.53 -16.56
C ILE A 242 -21.30 -2.63 -15.58
N PRO A 243 -21.06 -2.62 -14.26
CA PRO A 243 -22.13 -2.55 -13.27
C PRO A 243 -23.03 -1.32 -13.48
N GLU A 244 -24.33 -1.46 -13.24
CA GLU A 244 -25.30 -0.37 -13.35
C GLU A 244 -24.83 0.84 -12.53
N GLY A 245 -24.71 2.00 -13.19
CA GLY A 245 -24.24 3.26 -12.56
C GLY A 245 -22.84 3.75 -12.98
N TYR A 246 -22.13 3.00 -13.86
CA TYR A 246 -20.84 3.41 -14.40
C TYR A 246 -20.91 3.61 -15.92
N SER A 247 -20.23 4.63 -16.44
CA SER A 247 -20.09 4.88 -17.89
C SER A 247 -18.61 4.87 -18.29
N LEU A 248 -18.33 4.37 -19.49
CA LEU A 248 -17.03 4.55 -20.14
C LEU A 248 -16.92 6.00 -20.62
N THR A 249 -16.01 6.77 -20.05
CA THR A 249 -15.58 8.07 -20.59
C THR A 249 -14.18 7.96 -21.13
#